data_e9d352f1771b2ccfa88c2ced9c728587
#
_entry.id   e9d352f1771b2ccfa88c2ced9c728587
#
_cell.length_a   1.000
_cell.length_b   1.000
_cell.length_c   1.000
_cell.angle_alpha   90.00
_cell.angle_beta   90.00
_cell.angle_gamma   90.00
#
_symmetry.space_group_name_H-M   'P 1'
#
loop_
_entity.id
_entity.type
_entity.pdbx_description
1 polymer ?
#
loop_
_entity_poly.entity_id
_entity_poly.type
_entity_poly.pdbx_seq_one_letter_code
_entity_poly.pdbx_strand_id
1 'polypeptide(L)'
;NYCMDVNNDGWDDLIRFDQPGGICVWYENPKNKDGLWKGRLIMASAGIENPAFVDVDKDGRNDIICSDAAAKQVVWLKSPTGRNDTAWQRFVISHVKDLATDRYTHGLGWGDMNKDGFNDVIIKSGWWQSPVNVKEADWVFHPADLGKDCANMIVFDADEDGDADVISSSTHDYGIWWHEQSPGGDGNPRWHTHEISRLFSQSHGLIVADINDDGHPDLITGKRFRAHNDGDPGAADAAVLYWFEYIPGKTPQWKPHLIDDSSGIGLSFVVKDVNHDGRPDIIISNKKGVFFFEQAKK
;
A
#
# COMPACT_ATOMS: atom_id res chain seq x y z
N ASN A 1 -8.78 5.37 -2.12
CA ASN A 1 -10.18 5.21 -1.69
C ASN A 1 -10.40 3.78 -1.26
N TYR A 2 -11.26 3.55 -0.24
CA TYR A 2 -11.53 2.24 0.34
C TYR A 2 -13.03 2.07 0.54
N CYS A 3 -13.47 0.83 0.65
CA CYS A 3 -14.85 0.46 0.95
C CYS A 3 -14.89 -0.47 2.16
N MET A 4 -15.78 -0.20 3.09
CA MET A 4 -16.14 -1.08 4.21
C MET A 4 -17.45 -0.61 4.82
N ASP A 5 -18.17 -1.48 5.49
CA ASP A 5 -19.31 -1.12 6.35
C ASP A 5 -18.77 -0.44 7.63
N VAL A 6 -18.63 0.90 7.59
CA VAL A 6 -18.00 1.67 8.68
C VAL A 6 -18.86 1.66 9.94
N ASN A 7 -20.18 1.73 9.80
CA ASN A 7 -21.12 1.88 10.91
C ASN A 7 -21.84 0.57 11.31
N ASN A 8 -21.40 -0.58 10.77
CA ASN A 8 -22.00 -1.91 11.01
C ASN A 8 -23.51 -1.98 10.75
N ASP A 9 -23.96 -1.37 9.64
CA ASP A 9 -25.36 -1.36 9.26
C ASP A 9 -25.71 -2.35 8.14
N GLY A 10 -24.72 -3.06 7.62
CA GLY A 10 -24.84 -4.10 6.60
C GLY A 10 -24.63 -3.59 5.17
N TRP A 11 -24.19 -2.34 4.98
CA TRP A 11 -23.94 -1.73 3.68
C TRP A 11 -22.54 -1.12 3.64
N ASP A 12 -21.80 -1.46 2.61
CA ASP A 12 -20.47 -0.86 2.42
C ASP A 12 -20.57 0.64 2.16
N ASP A 13 -19.76 1.38 2.88
CA ASP A 13 -19.54 2.81 2.77
C ASP A 13 -18.30 3.10 1.93
N LEU A 14 -18.09 4.36 1.54
CA LEU A 14 -16.93 4.80 0.79
C LEU A 14 -16.04 5.70 1.65
N ILE A 15 -14.77 5.34 1.81
CA ILE A 15 -13.75 6.18 2.43
C ILE A 15 -12.94 6.84 1.32
N ARG A 16 -12.92 8.17 1.31
CA ARG A 16 -12.22 8.96 0.32
C ARG A 16 -11.14 9.82 0.96
N PHE A 17 -9.93 9.72 0.41
CA PHE A 17 -8.87 10.69 0.64
C PHE A 17 -8.88 11.73 -0.47
N ASP A 18 -8.72 12.99 -0.10
CA ASP A 18 -8.49 14.10 -1.02
C ASP A 18 -7.00 14.12 -1.43
N GLN A 19 -6.56 15.16 -2.14
CA GLN A 19 -5.14 15.32 -2.41
C GLN A 19 -4.34 15.36 -1.09
N PRO A 20 -3.07 14.91 -1.07
CA PRO A 20 -2.26 14.87 0.14
C PRO A 20 -2.22 16.21 0.89
N GLY A 21 -2.44 16.15 2.20
CA GLY A 21 -2.65 17.31 3.08
C GLY A 21 -4.08 17.83 3.11
N GLY A 22 -5.00 17.20 2.38
CA GLY A 22 -6.43 17.46 2.40
C GLY A 22 -7.18 16.55 3.38
N ILE A 23 -8.52 16.54 3.24
CA ILE A 23 -9.40 15.80 4.15
C ILE A 23 -9.49 14.32 3.80
N CYS A 24 -9.70 13.50 4.82
CA CYS A 24 -10.23 12.14 4.70
C CYS A 24 -11.68 12.15 5.18
N VAL A 25 -12.58 11.63 4.36
CA VAL A 25 -14.04 11.61 4.61
C VAL A 25 -14.57 10.23 4.31
N TRP A 26 -15.47 9.72 5.13
CA TRP A 26 -16.29 8.58 4.75
C TRP A 26 -17.71 9.02 4.39
N TYR A 27 -18.27 8.37 3.38
CA TYR A 27 -19.60 8.63 2.85
C TYR A 27 -20.48 7.45 3.17
N GLU A 28 -21.50 7.73 4.02
CA GLU A 28 -22.49 6.74 4.45
C GLU A 28 -23.38 6.33 3.27
N ASN A 29 -23.48 5.03 3.03
CA ASN A 29 -24.32 4.45 1.98
C ASN A 29 -25.79 4.73 2.26
N PRO A 30 -26.56 5.33 1.33
CA PRO A 30 -27.97 5.65 1.54
C PRO A 30 -28.93 4.44 1.50
N LYS A 31 -28.42 3.20 1.31
CA LYS A 31 -29.22 1.95 1.38
C LYS A 31 -30.40 1.94 0.42
N ASN A 32 -30.14 2.03 -0.86
CA ASN A 32 -31.16 2.05 -1.91
C ASN A 32 -32.16 3.25 -1.83
N LYS A 33 -31.81 4.30 -1.07
CA LYS A 33 -32.58 5.55 -1.07
C LYS A 33 -31.98 6.51 -2.08
N ASP A 34 -32.82 7.23 -2.77
CA ASP A 34 -32.38 8.34 -3.62
C ASP A 34 -31.74 9.44 -2.78
N GLY A 35 -30.65 10.02 -3.30
CA GLY A 35 -30.00 11.17 -2.67
C GLY A 35 -28.48 11.08 -2.69
N LEU A 36 -27.85 12.12 -2.16
CA LEU A 36 -26.40 12.18 -2.01
C LEU A 36 -25.98 11.40 -0.76
N TRP A 37 -24.85 10.72 -0.84
CA TRP A 37 -24.23 10.06 0.29
C TRP A 37 -23.78 11.09 1.34
N LYS A 38 -24.04 10.81 2.60
CA LYS A 38 -23.73 11.73 3.69
C LYS A 38 -22.26 11.64 4.06
N GLY A 39 -21.50 12.67 3.79
CA GLY A 39 -20.09 12.78 4.16
C GLY A 39 -19.89 13.05 5.65
N ARG A 40 -18.91 12.35 6.26
CA ARG A 40 -18.45 12.56 7.64
C ARG A 40 -16.93 12.67 7.65
N LEU A 41 -16.42 13.73 8.27
CA LEU A 41 -14.98 13.94 8.37
C LEU A 41 -14.35 12.87 9.27
N ILE A 42 -13.30 12.21 8.76
CA ILE A 42 -12.42 11.33 9.53
C ILE A 42 -11.21 12.13 10.00
N MET A 43 -10.54 12.83 9.08
CA MET A 43 -9.32 13.59 9.35
C MET A 43 -9.23 14.82 8.46
N ALA A 44 -8.67 15.93 8.99
CA ALA A 44 -8.62 17.21 8.28
C ALA A 44 -7.36 17.41 7.42
N SER A 45 -6.30 16.64 7.63
CA SER A 45 -4.99 16.84 6.97
C SER A 45 -4.22 15.54 6.74
N ALA A 46 -4.80 14.62 5.97
CA ALA A 46 -4.14 13.39 5.57
C ALA A 46 -3.01 13.68 4.57
N GLY A 47 -1.75 13.45 4.95
CA GLY A 47 -0.58 13.91 4.19
C GLY A 47 0.00 12.92 3.20
N ILE A 48 -0.17 11.63 3.42
CA ILE A 48 0.45 10.58 2.62
C ILE A 48 -0.36 10.29 1.34
N GLU A 49 0.33 9.98 0.25
CA GLU A 49 -0.33 9.67 -1.02
C GLU A 49 -1.01 8.31 -1.03
N ASN A 50 -0.48 7.35 -0.28
CA ASN A 50 -0.97 5.98 -0.25
C ASN A 50 -1.15 5.48 1.19
N PRO A 51 -2.22 5.91 1.89
CA PRO A 51 -2.52 5.42 3.24
C PRO A 51 -2.67 3.90 3.25
N ALA A 52 -2.29 3.24 4.34
CA ALA A 52 -2.60 1.83 4.52
C ALA A 52 -4.01 1.64 5.09
N PHE A 53 -4.69 0.59 4.64
CA PHE A 53 -6.03 0.20 5.09
C PHE A 53 -5.98 -1.24 5.58
N VAL A 54 -5.70 -1.40 6.87
CA VAL A 54 -5.30 -2.66 7.50
C VAL A 54 -5.89 -2.77 8.91
N ASP A 55 -6.07 -3.97 9.40
CA ASP A 55 -6.51 -4.23 10.79
C ASP A 55 -5.30 -4.11 11.73
N VAL A 56 -5.17 -2.96 12.40
CA VAL A 56 -4.01 -2.65 13.24
C VAL A 56 -4.08 -3.34 14.59
N ASP A 57 -5.24 -3.40 15.23
CA ASP A 57 -5.42 -3.94 16.58
C ASP A 57 -6.05 -5.35 16.61
N LYS A 58 -6.13 -6.00 15.44
CA LYS A 58 -6.62 -7.37 15.25
C LYS A 58 -8.07 -7.58 15.74
N ASP A 59 -8.90 -6.56 15.60
CA ASP A 59 -10.32 -6.64 15.95
C ASP A 59 -11.22 -7.15 14.81
N GLY A 60 -10.65 -7.45 13.65
CA GLY A 60 -11.32 -7.94 12.45
C GLY A 60 -11.84 -6.84 11.54
N ARG A 61 -11.49 -5.58 11.79
CA ARG A 61 -11.90 -4.42 11.01
C ARG A 61 -10.68 -3.65 10.52
N ASN A 62 -10.74 -3.18 9.29
CA ASN A 62 -9.66 -2.36 8.78
C ASN A 62 -9.69 -0.95 9.38
N ASP A 63 -8.51 -0.48 9.74
CA ASP A 63 -8.17 0.84 10.21
C ASP A 63 -7.40 1.61 9.13
N ILE A 64 -7.07 2.86 9.38
CA ILE A 64 -6.29 3.69 8.47
C ILE A 64 -4.97 4.05 9.12
N ILE A 65 -3.84 3.78 8.44
CA ILE A 65 -2.53 4.35 8.80
C ILE A 65 -2.20 5.45 7.80
N CYS A 66 -1.92 6.66 8.30
CA CYS A 66 -1.55 7.79 7.47
C CYS A 66 -0.70 8.81 8.25
N SER A 67 -0.22 9.85 7.56
CA SER A 67 0.36 11.00 8.23
C SER A 67 -0.68 12.11 8.44
N ASP A 68 -0.55 12.82 9.55
CA ASP A 68 -1.20 14.09 9.81
C ASP A 68 -0.22 15.22 9.42
N ALA A 69 -0.40 15.78 8.24
CA ALA A 69 0.51 16.77 7.69
C ALA A 69 0.50 18.10 8.48
N ALA A 70 -0.61 18.43 9.13
CA ALA A 70 -0.74 19.64 9.96
C ALA A 70 -0.10 19.44 11.33
N ALA A 71 -0.33 18.29 11.96
CA ALA A 71 0.27 17.96 13.26
C ALA A 71 1.72 17.46 13.16
N LYS A 72 2.19 17.12 11.95
CA LYS A 72 3.51 16.51 11.73
C LYS A 72 3.69 15.23 12.53
N GLN A 73 2.75 14.31 12.37
CA GLN A 73 2.71 13.02 13.07
C GLN A 73 2.36 11.90 12.10
N VAL A 74 2.85 10.70 12.36
CA VAL A 74 2.31 9.47 11.76
C VAL A 74 1.29 8.90 12.74
N VAL A 75 0.12 8.52 12.23
CA VAL A 75 -1.01 8.13 13.05
C VAL A 75 -1.71 6.90 12.48
N TRP A 76 -2.42 6.19 13.34
CA TRP A 76 -3.46 5.29 12.89
C TRP A 76 -4.81 5.70 13.44
N LEU A 77 -5.83 5.49 12.66
CA LEU A 77 -7.20 5.86 12.93
C LEU A 77 -8.02 4.57 13.05
N LYS A 78 -8.37 4.21 14.29
CA LYS A 78 -9.19 3.04 14.55
C LYS A 78 -10.59 3.25 14.05
N SER A 79 -11.08 2.31 13.27
CA SER A 79 -12.45 2.33 12.76
C SER A 79 -13.49 2.12 13.86
N PRO A 80 -14.71 2.65 13.71
CA PRO A 80 -15.81 2.41 14.64
C PRO A 80 -16.17 0.92 14.71
N THR A 81 -16.43 0.39 15.91
CA THR A 81 -16.76 -1.03 16.11
C THR A 81 -18.23 -1.28 16.45
N GLY A 82 -18.92 -0.27 16.96
CA GLY A 82 -20.32 -0.37 17.38
C GLY A 82 -21.32 -0.13 16.25
N ARG A 83 -22.49 -0.72 16.35
CA ARG A 83 -23.59 -0.46 15.41
C ARG A 83 -24.02 1.01 15.49
N ASN A 84 -24.05 1.68 14.35
CA ASN A 84 -24.30 3.12 14.21
C ASN A 84 -23.26 4.02 14.91
N ASP A 85 -22.12 3.46 15.34
CA ASP A 85 -21.00 4.27 15.77
C ASP A 85 -20.34 4.93 14.55
N THR A 86 -19.90 6.16 14.72
CA THR A 86 -19.31 6.97 13.65
C THR A 86 -17.99 7.60 14.07
N ALA A 87 -17.52 7.28 15.27
CA ALA A 87 -16.38 7.92 15.89
C ALA A 87 -15.08 7.14 15.59
N TRP A 88 -14.23 7.70 14.75
CA TRP A 88 -12.87 7.22 14.57
C TRP A 88 -11.99 7.66 15.74
N GLN A 89 -11.21 6.73 16.28
CA GLN A 89 -10.26 7.03 17.36
C GLN A 89 -8.86 7.21 16.76
N ARG A 90 -8.16 8.26 17.19
CA ARG A 90 -6.83 8.60 16.67
C ARG A 90 -5.75 8.22 17.68
N PHE A 91 -4.75 7.46 17.21
CA PHE A 91 -3.56 7.09 17.97
C PHE A 91 -2.31 7.54 17.21
N VAL A 92 -1.27 7.90 17.95
CA VAL A 92 -0.02 8.41 17.37
C VAL A 92 1.01 7.29 17.32
N ILE A 93 1.50 7.00 16.11
CA ILE A 93 2.63 6.09 15.90
C ILE A 93 3.95 6.84 16.15
N SER A 94 4.07 8.07 15.63
CA SER A 94 5.30 8.85 15.79
C SER A 94 5.03 10.36 15.86
N HIS A 95 5.71 11.02 16.79
CA HIS A 95 5.78 12.48 16.89
C HIS A 95 7.03 13.07 16.21
N VAL A 96 7.87 12.24 15.58
CA VAL A 96 9.11 12.71 14.95
C VAL A 96 8.77 13.50 13.69
N LYS A 97 9.02 14.80 13.74
CA LYS A 97 8.84 15.69 12.60
C LYS A 97 9.78 15.32 11.46
N ASP A 98 9.32 15.54 10.25
CA ASP A 98 10.07 15.30 9.00
C ASP A 98 10.37 13.82 8.71
N LEU A 99 9.77 12.90 9.49
CA LEU A 99 9.81 11.46 9.25
C LEU A 99 8.44 11.00 8.76
N ALA A 100 8.26 10.89 7.44
CA ALA A 100 7.02 10.54 6.76
C ALA A 100 5.81 11.42 7.13
N THR A 101 6.03 12.70 7.46
CA THR A 101 4.98 13.62 7.94
C THR A 101 4.69 14.77 6.99
N ASP A 102 5.39 14.87 5.88
CA ASP A 102 5.17 15.91 4.86
C ASP A 102 4.00 15.56 3.95
N ARG A 103 3.47 16.61 3.29
CA ARG A 103 2.53 16.42 2.19
C ARG A 103 3.24 15.68 1.05
N TYR A 104 2.51 14.80 0.37
CA TYR A 104 3.05 13.96 -0.70
C TYR A 104 4.14 12.99 -0.24
N THR A 105 4.22 12.66 1.05
CA THR A 105 5.05 11.54 1.50
C THR A 105 4.59 10.25 0.82
N HIS A 106 5.54 9.47 0.36
CA HIS A 106 5.32 8.17 -0.26
C HIS A 106 5.62 7.04 0.73
N GLY A 107 5.22 5.88 0.35
CA GLY A 107 5.33 4.67 1.15
C GLY A 107 4.03 4.43 1.88
N LEU A 108 3.82 3.34 2.32
CA LEU A 108 3.67 2.58 3.55
C LEU A 108 3.69 1.11 3.20
N GLY A 109 4.41 0.37 4.01
CA GLY A 109 4.28 -1.07 4.13
C GLY A 109 3.64 -1.42 5.46
N TRP A 110 3.10 -2.63 5.53
CA TRP A 110 2.52 -3.22 6.71
C TRP A 110 2.89 -4.70 6.76
N GLY A 111 3.66 -5.12 7.77
CA GLY A 111 4.10 -6.50 7.92
C GLY A 111 4.98 -6.68 9.15
N ASP A 112 5.13 -7.91 9.63
CA ASP A 112 5.93 -8.27 10.80
C ASP A 112 7.41 -8.33 10.40
N MET A 113 8.15 -7.26 10.71
CA MET A 113 9.55 -7.10 10.31
C MET A 113 10.55 -7.82 11.20
N ASN A 114 10.16 -8.13 12.44
CA ASN A 114 11.03 -8.72 13.46
C ASN A 114 10.54 -10.07 13.98
N LYS A 115 9.44 -10.59 13.44
CA LYS A 115 8.81 -11.87 13.80
C LYS A 115 8.34 -11.96 15.24
N ASP A 116 7.92 -10.83 15.80
CA ASP A 116 7.33 -10.82 17.15
C ASP A 116 5.82 -11.11 17.13
N GLY A 117 5.23 -11.31 15.95
CA GLY A 117 3.82 -11.61 15.74
C GLY A 117 2.94 -10.38 15.63
N PHE A 118 3.52 -9.17 15.62
CA PHE A 118 2.83 -7.92 15.37
C PHE A 118 3.31 -7.31 14.06
N ASN A 119 2.39 -6.81 13.26
CA ASN A 119 2.77 -6.12 12.04
C ASN A 119 3.25 -4.70 12.34
N ASP A 120 4.28 -4.28 11.64
CA ASP A 120 4.98 -3.02 11.75
C ASP A 120 4.61 -2.07 10.61
N VAL A 121 4.91 -0.79 10.78
CA VAL A 121 4.71 0.23 9.73
C VAL A 121 6.04 0.55 9.06
N ILE A 122 6.11 0.32 7.75
CA ILE A 122 7.35 0.45 6.97
C ILE A 122 7.29 1.69 6.08
N ILE A 123 8.40 2.42 6.03
CA ILE A 123 8.68 3.52 5.09
C ILE A 123 10.05 3.33 4.46
N LYS A 124 10.37 4.08 3.41
CA LYS A 124 11.67 3.97 2.71
C LYS A 124 12.91 4.15 3.59
N SER A 125 12.80 4.85 4.72
CA SER A 125 13.91 5.12 5.64
C SER A 125 13.94 4.23 6.87
N GLY A 126 13.09 3.21 6.95
CA GLY A 126 13.04 2.27 8.06
C GLY A 126 11.62 1.85 8.42
N TRP A 127 11.42 1.43 9.64
CA TRP A 127 10.14 0.93 10.11
C TRP A 127 9.90 1.22 11.59
N TRP A 128 8.62 1.37 11.97
CA TRP A 128 8.20 1.49 13.36
C TRP A 128 7.71 0.15 13.86
N GLN A 129 8.37 -0.35 14.90
CA GLN A 129 7.96 -1.57 15.57
C GLN A 129 6.69 -1.35 16.38
N SER A 130 5.66 -2.14 16.08
CA SER A 130 4.42 -2.14 16.85
C SER A 130 4.65 -2.60 18.29
N PRO A 131 4.20 -1.84 19.29
CA PRO A 131 4.18 -2.34 20.66
C PRO A 131 3.07 -3.38 20.86
N VAL A 132 3.17 -4.21 21.89
CA VAL A 132 2.11 -5.18 22.28
C VAL A 132 0.76 -4.48 22.47
N ASN A 133 0.76 -3.27 23.02
CA ASN A 133 -0.41 -2.42 23.04
C ASN A 133 -0.26 -1.33 21.97
N VAL A 134 -0.80 -1.57 20.80
CA VAL A 134 -0.70 -0.67 19.62
C VAL A 134 -1.26 0.75 19.85
N LYS A 135 -1.97 0.97 20.96
CA LYS A 135 -2.49 2.30 21.35
C LYS A 135 -1.46 3.18 22.04
N GLU A 136 -0.30 2.62 22.41
CA GLU A 136 0.82 3.40 22.92
C GLU A 136 1.41 4.28 21.81
N ALA A 137 1.81 5.50 22.18
CA ALA A 137 2.42 6.43 21.26
C ALA A 137 3.93 6.20 21.14
N ASP A 138 4.52 6.75 20.08
CA ASP A 138 5.97 6.76 19.82
C ASP A 138 6.57 5.35 19.74
N TRP A 139 6.09 4.59 18.77
CA TRP A 139 6.61 3.28 18.44
C TRP A 139 8.11 3.35 18.14
N VAL A 140 8.85 2.32 18.48
CA VAL A 140 10.30 2.28 18.30
C VAL A 140 10.64 2.28 16.80
N PHE A 141 11.43 3.27 16.37
CA PHE A 141 11.85 3.36 14.97
C PHE A 141 13.20 2.67 14.73
N HIS A 142 13.23 1.82 13.74
CA HIS A 142 14.44 1.12 13.27
C HIS A 142 14.82 1.68 11.91
N PRO A 143 15.96 2.39 11.79
CA PRO A 143 16.37 2.97 10.51
C PRO A 143 16.87 1.89 9.55
N ALA A 144 16.49 2.01 8.27
CA ALA A 144 16.95 1.19 7.16
C ALA A 144 16.89 2.01 5.88
N ASP A 145 17.72 1.68 4.89
CA ASP A 145 17.60 2.24 3.54
C ASP A 145 16.84 1.23 2.66
N LEU A 146 15.55 1.48 2.47
CA LEU A 146 14.63 0.62 1.72
C LEU A 146 14.26 1.24 0.36
N GLY A 147 15.17 2.01 -0.20
CA GLY A 147 15.11 2.50 -1.57
C GLY A 147 14.55 3.90 -1.74
N LYS A 148 13.93 4.12 -2.90
CA LYS A 148 13.40 5.44 -3.33
C LYS A 148 11.98 5.66 -2.83
N ASP A 149 11.41 6.82 -3.19
CA ASP A 149 10.00 7.10 -2.96
C ASP A 149 9.12 6.05 -3.68
N CYS A 150 8.34 5.31 -2.92
CA CYS A 150 7.47 4.24 -3.36
C CYS A 150 6.09 4.37 -2.70
N ALA A 151 5.03 3.95 -3.38
CA ALA A 151 3.68 4.08 -2.82
C ALA A 151 3.29 2.90 -1.92
N ASN A 152 3.66 1.70 -2.31
CA ASN A 152 3.43 0.49 -1.53
C ASN A 152 4.76 -0.20 -1.25
N MET A 153 4.89 -0.76 -0.06
CA MET A 153 6.02 -1.61 0.32
C MET A 153 5.45 -2.97 0.76
N ILE A 154 5.92 -4.02 0.10
CA ILE A 154 5.43 -5.38 0.35
C ILE A 154 6.42 -6.09 1.27
N VAL A 155 5.92 -6.71 2.31
CA VAL A 155 6.71 -7.46 3.29
C VAL A 155 6.42 -8.95 3.14
N PHE A 156 7.44 -9.74 2.85
CA PHE A 156 7.39 -11.20 2.89
C PHE A 156 8.82 -11.78 2.83
N ASP A 157 8.98 -13.02 3.25
CA ASP A 157 10.23 -13.78 3.20
C ASP A 157 10.45 -14.25 1.75
N ALA A 158 11.25 -13.51 0.97
CA ALA A 158 11.38 -13.74 -0.46
C ALA A 158 12.39 -14.83 -0.82
N ASP A 159 13.38 -15.11 0.01
CA ASP A 159 14.39 -16.15 -0.23
C ASP A 159 14.24 -17.36 0.66
N GLU A 160 13.17 -17.40 1.46
CA GLU A 160 12.83 -18.51 2.37
C GLU A 160 13.90 -18.76 3.44
N ASP A 161 14.64 -17.70 3.84
CA ASP A 161 15.65 -17.80 4.91
C ASP A 161 15.04 -17.61 6.30
N GLY A 162 13.81 -17.17 6.30
CA GLY A 162 13.01 -16.95 7.46
C GLY A 162 13.05 -15.49 7.95
N ASP A 163 13.79 -14.55 7.40
CA ASP A 163 13.73 -13.12 7.72
C ASP A 163 12.73 -12.39 6.81
N ALA A 164 12.15 -11.30 7.31
CA ALA A 164 11.16 -10.56 6.54
C ALA A 164 11.83 -9.55 5.61
N ASP A 165 11.64 -9.72 4.32
CA ASP A 165 12.16 -8.82 3.30
C ASP A 165 11.16 -7.74 2.91
N VAL A 166 11.64 -6.76 2.13
CA VAL A 166 10.82 -5.68 1.62
C VAL A 166 10.96 -5.56 0.10
N ILE A 167 9.83 -5.52 -0.61
CA ILE A 167 9.81 -5.13 -2.02
C ILE A 167 9.30 -3.71 -2.12
N SER A 168 10.02 -2.88 -2.86
CA SER A 168 9.67 -1.49 -3.15
C SER A 168 9.81 -1.16 -4.64
N SER A 169 9.27 -0.02 -5.04
CA SER A 169 9.37 0.48 -6.41
C SER A 169 9.61 1.98 -6.44
N SER A 170 9.96 2.55 -7.59
CA SER A 170 10.09 4.00 -7.74
C SER A 170 8.84 4.62 -8.34
N THR A 171 8.26 5.59 -7.63
CA THR A 171 7.10 6.35 -8.11
C THR A 171 7.46 7.40 -9.17
N HIS A 172 8.74 7.83 -9.23
CA HIS A 172 9.21 8.96 -10.04
C HIS A 172 10.34 8.62 -11.01
N ASP A 173 10.88 7.41 -10.95
CA ASP A 173 12.03 6.97 -11.74
C ASP A 173 11.88 5.48 -12.09
N TYR A 174 12.87 4.89 -12.72
CA TYR A 174 12.96 3.46 -12.98
C TYR A 174 13.36 2.70 -11.72
N GLY A 175 12.81 1.50 -11.54
CA GLY A 175 13.27 0.48 -10.61
C GLY A 175 12.16 -0.13 -9.76
N ILE A 176 12.31 -1.43 -9.58
CA ILE A 176 11.61 -2.28 -8.61
C ILE A 176 12.71 -3.05 -7.92
N TRP A 177 12.71 -3.10 -6.59
CA TRP A 177 13.78 -3.70 -5.80
C TRP A 177 13.23 -4.67 -4.76
N TRP A 178 14.04 -5.68 -4.47
CA TRP A 178 13.97 -6.52 -3.29
C TRP A 178 15.07 -6.11 -2.33
N HIS A 179 14.70 -5.78 -1.11
CA HIS A 179 15.60 -5.50 0.00
C HIS A 179 15.62 -6.72 0.90
N GLU A 180 16.66 -7.54 0.74
CA GLU A 180 16.93 -8.72 1.54
C GLU A 180 17.35 -8.30 2.94
N GLN A 181 16.66 -8.82 3.96
CA GLN A 181 17.06 -8.69 5.35
C GLN A 181 17.94 -9.87 5.73
N SER A 182 18.97 -9.62 6.53
CA SER A 182 19.80 -10.65 7.10
C SER A 182 20.25 -10.30 8.51
N PRO A 183 20.58 -11.27 9.38
CA PRO A 183 21.03 -11.00 10.73
C PRO A 183 22.31 -10.16 10.77
N GLY A 184 22.32 -9.08 11.52
CA GLY A 184 23.53 -8.31 11.80
C GLY A 184 24.24 -8.79 13.05
N GLY A 185 25.57 -8.66 13.08
CA GLY A 185 26.40 -9.10 14.21
C GLY A 185 26.24 -8.26 15.49
N ASP A 186 25.57 -7.13 15.42
CA ASP A 186 25.28 -6.19 16.51
C ASP A 186 23.82 -6.23 17.00
N GLY A 187 23.04 -7.20 16.48
CA GLY A 187 21.62 -7.35 16.78
C GLY A 187 20.68 -6.50 15.92
N ASN A 188 21.23 -5.64 15.03
CA ASN A 188 20.44 -4.91 14.04
C ASN A 188 20.44 -5.69 12.71
N PRO A 189 19.35 -5.70 11.96
CA PRO A 189 19.32 -6.32 10.64
C PRO A 189 20.26 -5.59 9.66
N ARG A 190 20.80 -6.33 8.72
CA ARG A 190 21.51 -5.80 7.56
C ARG A 190 20.61 -5.90 6.36
N TRP A 191 20.74 -4.96 5.45
CA TRP A 191 19.94 -4.88 4.24
C TRP A 191 20.83 -4.98 3.02
N HIS A 192 20.43 -5.82 2.08
CA HIS A 192 21.06 -5.92 0.77
C HIS A 192 20.01 -5.70 -0.32
N THR A 193 20.25 -4.72 -1.20
CA THR A 193 19.28 -4.34 -2.22
C THR A 193 19.60 -5.01 -3.54
N HIS A 194 18.63 -5.76 -4.06
CA HIS A 194 18.66 -6.42 -5.37
C HIS A 194 17.68 -5.73 -6.32
N GLU A 195 18.10 -5.54 -7.56
CA GLU A 195 17.23 -5.01 -8.60
C GLU A 195 16.35 -6.12 -9.19
N ILE A 196 15.02 -5.97 -9.09
CA ILE A 196 14.06 -6.85 -9.75
C ILE A 196 13.89 -6.44 -11.21
N SER A 197 13.66 -5.14 -11.49
CA SER A 197 13.35 -4.68 -12.84
C SER A 197 13.60 -3.18 -13.03
N ARG A 198 13.98 -2.80 -14.25
CA ARG A 198 13.99 -1.41 -14.78
C ARG A 198 13.27 -1.30 -16.12
N LEU A 199 12.35 -2.19 -16.43
CA LEU A 199 11.66 -2.23 -17.72
C LEU A 199 10.85 -0.97 -18.01
N PHE A 200 10.34 -0.32 -16.97
CA PHE A 200 9.55 0.91 -17.05
C PHE A 200 9.78 1.78 -15.81
N SER A 201 9.37 3.02 -15.90
CA SER A 201 9.45 4.00 -14.81
C SER A 201 8.11 4.19 -14.13
N GLN A 202 8.10 4.94 -13.02
CA GLN A 202 6.89 5.43 -12.38
C GLN A 202 5.93 4.32 -11.89
N SER A 203 6.49 3.25 -11.31
CA SER A 203 5.75 2.15 -10.67
C SER A 203 5.14 2.62 -9.35
N HIS A 204 4.02 3.34 -9.40
CA HIS A 204 3.42 3.91 -8.20
C HIS A 204 2.66 2.86 -7.39
N GLY A 205 1.69 2.18 -7.99
CA GLY A 205 0.98 1.08 -7.35
C GLY A 205 1.76 -0.24 -7.47
N LEU A 206 1.90 -0.97 -6.37
CA LEU A 206 2.51 -2.28 -6.30
C LEU A 206 1.63 -3.18 -5.43
N ILE A 207 1.16 -4.29 -5.99
CA ILE A 207 0.24 -5.22 -5.32
C ILE A 207 0.77 -6.64 -5.52
N VAL A 208 0.48 -7.52 -4.58
CA VAL A 208 0.76 -8.96 -4.70
C VAL A 208 -0.54 -9.76 -4.78
N ALA A 209 -0.55 -10.75 -5.67
CA ALA A 209 -1.59 -11.77 -5.78
C ALA A 209 -1.01 -12.98 -6.52
N ASP A 210 -1.52 -14.16 -6.22
CA ASP A 210 -1.20 -15.37 -6.98
C ASP A 210 -1.97 -15.32 -8.32
N ILE A 211 -1.26 -14.94 -9.38
CA ILE A 211 -1.86 -14.76 -10.71
C ILE A 211 -1.91 -16.06 -11.49
N ASN A 212 -0.96 -16.95 -11.27
CA ASN A 212 -0.83 -18.19 -12.05
C ASN A 212 -1.38 -19.44 -11.34
N ASP A 213 -1.90 -19.28 -10.10
CA ASP A 213 -2.45 -20.34 -9.24
C ASP A 213 -1.38 -21.39 -8.86
N ASP A 214 -0.14 -20.91 -8.58
CA ASP A 214 0.97 -21.75 -8.15
C ASP A 214 1.20 -21.74 -6.62
N GLY A 215 0.43 -20.94 -5.89
CA GLY A 215 0.48 -20.80 -4.44
C GLY A 215 1.49 -19.76 -3.95
N HIS A 216 2.13 -19.01 -4.83
CA HIS A 216 3.10 -17.99 -4.49
C HIS A 216 2.59 -16.58 -4.87
N PRO A 217 3.02 -15.51 -4.13
CA PRO A 217 2.57 -14.16 -4.41
C PRO A 217 3.36 -13.53 -5.56
N ASP A 218 2.72 -13.30 -6.69
CA ASP A 218 3.28 -12.56 -7.82
C ASP A 218 3.19 -11.05 -7.60
N LEU A 219 4.10 -10.27 -8.20
CA LEU A 219 4.01 -8.81 -8.17
C LEU A 219 3.22 -8.30 -9.36
N ILE A 220 2.26 -7.41 -9.11
CA ILE A 220 1.52 -6.70 -10.16
C ILE A 220 1.84 -5.22 -10.03
N THR A 221 2.27 -4.60 -11.14
CA THR A 221 2.56 -3.17 -11.22
C THR A 221 2.65 -2.71 -12.68
N GLY A 222 2.92 -1.44 -12.89
CA GLY A 222 3.06 -0.88 -14.22
C GLY A 222 3.49 0.58 -14.18
N LYS A 223 3.52 1.22 -15.34
CA LYS A 223 3.86 2.62 -15.48
C LYS A 223 2.63 3.52 -15.34
N ARG A 224 2.72 4.57 -14.53
CA ARG A 224 1.68 5.62 -14.47
C ARG A 224 1.55 6.33 -15.82
N PHE A 225 0.30 6.59 -16.21
CA PHE A 225 0.03 7.43 -17.37
C PHE A 225 0.05 8.91 -17.00
N ARG A 226 0.95 9.70 -17.64
CA ARG A 226 1.08 11.16 -17.50
C ARG A 226 1.17 11.64 -16.05
N ALA A 227 2.10 11.07 -15.29
CA ALA A 227 2.46 11.58 -13.97
C ALA A 227 3.25 12.89 -14.10
N HIS A 228 3.13 13.76 -13.11
CA HIS A 228 3.91 15.01 -12.96
C HIS A 228 4.05 15.87 -14.22
N ASN A 229 2.97 15.94 -15.04
CA ASN A 229 2.95 16.68 -16.29
C ASN A 229 4.08 16.29 -17.26
N ASP A 230 4.37 14.98 -17.30
CA ASP A 230 5.42 14.37 -18.14
C ASP A 230 6.85 14.84 -17.81
N GLY A 231 7.11 15.26 -16.56
CA GLY A 231 8.42 15.75 -16.11
C GLY A 231 9.37 14.66 -15.57
N ASP A 232 8.87 13.46 -15.29
CA ASP A 232 9.69 12.38 -14.73
C ASP A 232 10.46 11.62 -15.81
N PRO A 233 11.57 10.94 -15.45
CA PRO A 233 12.26 10.01 -16.33
C PRO A 233 11.32 8.97 -16.93
N GLY A 234 11.43 8.73 -18.25
CA GLY A 234 10.56 7.77 -18.96
C GLY A 234 9.11 8.20 -19.09
N ALA A 235 8.76 9.48 -18.88
CA ALA A 235 7.37 9.96 -18.94
C ALA A 235 6.69 9.68 -20.30
N ALA A 236 7.44 9.72 -21.39
CA ALA A 236 6.96 9.45 -22.76
C ALA A 236 6.86 7.96 -23.11
N ASP A 237 7.38 7.06 -22.27
CA ASP A 237 7.36 5.63 -22.52
C ASP A 237 5.93 5.09 -22.43
N ALA A 238 5.71 3.89 -23.02
CA ALA A 238 4.40 3.21 -23.03
C ALA A 238 3.86 3.04 -21.60
N ALA A 239 2.57 3.33 -21.43
CA ALA A 239 1.88 3.13 -20.16
C ALA A 239 1.50 1.65 -20.03
N VAL A 240 2.42 0.87 -19.50
CA VAL A 240 2.35 -0.58 -19.41
C VAL A 240 1.75 -1.08 -18.11
N LEU A 241 1.16 -2.28 -18.16
CA LEU A 241 0.77 -3.10 -17.02
C LEU A 241 1.47 -4.44 -17.12
N TYR A 242 2.15 -4.86 -16.07
CA TYR A 242 2.86 -6.13 -15.96
C TYR A 242 2.43 -6.89 -14.71
N TRP A 243 2.59 -8.20 -14.75
CA TRP A 243 2.80 -9.01 -13.57
C TRP A 243 4.17 -9.69 -13.66
N PHE A 244 4.77 -9.95 -12.52
CA PHE A 244 6.08 -10.57 -12.39
C PHE A 244 5.86 -11.87 -11.64
N GLU A 245 6.00 -12.99 -12.34
CA GLU A 245 5.94 -14.34 -11.79
C GLU A 245 7.07 -14.51 -10.77
N TYR A 246 6.71 -14.68 -9.50
CA TYR A 246 7.68 -14.95 -8.46
C TYR A 246 8.09 -16.42 -8.49
N ILE A 247 9.38 -16.68 -8.60
CA ILE A 247 9.99 -18.01 -8.62
C ILE A 247 10.80 -18.13 -7.32
N PRO A 248 10.31 -18.90 -6.32
CA PRO A 248 10.93 -19.00 -5.01
C PRO A 248 12.30 -19.67 -5.04
N GLY A 249 13.09 -19.46 -3.99
CA GLY A 249 14.39 -20.08 -3.76
C GLY A 249 15.39 -19.11 -3.12
N LYS A 250 16.53 -19.60 -2.67
CA LYS A 250 17.60 -18.80 -2.05
C LYS A 250 18.08 -17.60 -2.87
N THR A 251 17.81 -17.58 -4.14
CA THR A 251 18.01 -16.46 -5.04
C THR A 251 16.73 -16.32 -5.86
N PRO A 252 15.72 -15.68 -5.28
CA PRO A 252 14.41 -15.56 -5.91
C PRO A 252 14.50 -14.80 -7.22
N GLN A 253 13.59 -15.11 -8.14
CA GLN A 253 13.51 -14.46 -9.43
C GLN A 253 12.10 -13.94 -9.66
N TRP A 254 11.99 -12.84 -10.41
CA TRP A 254 10.72 -12.27 -10.84
C TRP A 254 10.71 -12.17 -12.37
N LYS A 255 9.97 -13.04 -13.00
CA LYS A 255 9.89 -13.11 -14.47
C LYS A 255 8.76 -12.22 -14.99
N PRO A 256 9.07 -11.18 -15.80
CA PRO A 256 8.07 -10.23 -16.27
C PRO A 256 7.15 -10.82 -17.34
N HIS A 257 5.86 -10.54 -17.19
CA HIS A 257 4.81 -10.85 -18.17
C HIS A 257 4.00 -9.59 -18.45
N LEU A 258 3.95 -9.18 -19.72
CA LEU A 258 3.15 -8.04 -20.15
C LEU A 258 1.66 -8.42 -20.16
N ILE A 259 0.84 -7.61 -19.50
CA ILE A 259 -0.63 -7.72 -19.56
C ILE A 259 -1.16 -6.76 -20.62
N ASP A 260 -0.73 -5.50 -20.58
CA ASP A 260 -1.18 -4.47 -21.52
C ASP A 260 -0.10 -3.39 -21.69
N ASP A 261 -0.02 -2.81 -22.90
CA ASP A 261 1.00 -1.82 -23.26
C ASP A 261 0.46 -0.39 -23.39
N SER A 262 -0.79 -0.16 -23.04
CA SER A 262 -1.46 1.12 -23.26
C SER A 262 -2.31 1.62 -22.10
N SER A 263 -2.76 0.78 -21.19
CA SER A 263 -3.58 1.18 -20.04
C SER A 263 -2.76 1.96 -19.00
N GLY A 264 -1.60 1.45 -18.66
CA GLY A 264 -0.83 1.90 -17.51
C GLY A 264 -1.54 1.65 -16.19
N ILE A 265 -0.96 2.17 -15.09
CA ILE A 265 -1.58 2.13 -13.77
C ILE A 265 -1.96 3.54 -13.28
N GLY A 266 -2.75 3.61 -12.19
CA GLY A 266 -3.02 4.83 -11.44
C GLY A 266 -2.05 5.04 -10.28
N LEU A 267 -2.45 5.83 -9.28
CA LEU A 267 -1.76 5.92 -8.00
C LEU A 267 -1.86 4.60 -7.23
N SER A 268 -2.99 3.94 -7.37
CA SER A 268 -3.30 2.62 -6.85
C SER A 268 -4.28 1.92 -7.79
N PHE A 269 -4.42 0.61 -7.67
CA PHE A 269 -5.37 -0.20 -8.42
C PHE A 269 -5.84 -1.37 -7.55
N VAL A 270 -6.76 -2.18 -8.03
CA VAL A 270 -7.35 -3.30 -7.27
C VAL A 270 -7.08 -4.60 -8.00
N VAL A 271 -6.67 -5.62 -7.26
CA VAL A 271 -6.58 -7.00 -7.69
C VAL A 271 -7.54 -7.82 -6.84
N LYS A 272 -8.58 -8.37 -7.44
CA LYS A 272 -9.64 -9.09 -6.73
C LYS A 272 -10.46 -9.92 -7.70
N ASP A 273 -10.91 -11.09 -7.28
CA ASP A 273 -11.93 -11.87 -8.01
C ASP A 273 -13.27 -11.11 -7.98
N VAL A 274 -13.62 -10.48 -9.10
CA VAL A 274 -14.80 -9.61 -9.23
C VAL A 274 -16.00 -10.38 -9.77
N ASN A 275 -15.74 -11.36 -10.65
CA ASN A 275 -16.77 -12.17 -11.29
C ASN A 275 -17.08 -13.47 -10.53
N HIS A 276 -16.39 -13.73 -9.40
CA HIS A 276 -16.52 -14.92 -8.55
C HIS A 276 -16.20 -16.24 -9.25
N ASP A 277 -15.19 -16.23 -10.13
CA ASP A 277 -14.73 -17.41 -10.83
C ASP A 277 -13.49 -18.08 -10.20
N GLY A 278 -13.03 -17.54 -9.07
CA GLY A 278 -11.90 -18.03 -8.27
C GLY A 278 -10.54 -17.49 -8.70
N ARG A 279 -10.48 -16.56 -9.66
CA ARG A 279 -9.25 -15.95 -10.16
C ARG A 279 -9.22 -14.44 -9.92
N PRO A 280 -8.04 -13.85 -9.65
CA PRO A 280 -7.93 -12.42 -9.43
C PRO A 280 -8.03 -11.65 -10.76
N ASP A 281 -8.96 -10.70 -10.82
CA ASP A 281 -9.08 -9.69 -11.87
C ASP A 281 -8.36 -8.41 -11.48
N ILE A 282 -8.04 -7.56 -12.46
CA ILE A 282 -7.36 -6.27 -12.22
C ILE A 282 -8.27 -5.11 -12.63
N ILE A 283 -8.49 -4.18 -11.72
CA ILE A 283 -9.23 -2.93 -11.98
C ILE A 283 -8.32 -1.74 -11.79
N ILE A 284 -8.15 -0.95 -12.84
CA ILE A 284 -7.30 0.24 -12.85
C ILE A 284 -8.15 1.48 -13.15
N SER A 285 -7.86 2.58 -12.43
CA SER A 285 -8.37 3.90 -12.75
C SER A 285 -7.22 4.88 -12.85
N ASN A 286 -7.11 5.60 -13.96
CA ASN A 286 -6.12 6.63 -14.19
C ASN A 286 -6.65 7.75 -15.11
N LYS A 287 -5.78 8.67 -15.57
CA LYS A 287 -6.16 9.82 -16.42
C LYS A 287 -6.68 9.41 -17.82
N LYS A 288 -6.51 8.15 -18.25
CA LYS A 288 -7.08 7.61 -19.53
C LYS A 288 -8.50 7.09 -19.35
N GLY A 289 -8.86 6.64 -18.14
CA GLY A 289 -10.15 6.04 -17.84
C GLY A 289 -10.08 4.93 -16.81
N VAL A 290 -11.10 4.06 -16.86
CA VAL A 290 -11.18 2.84 -16.04
C VAL A 290 -10.98 1.65 -16.97
N PHE A 291 -10.14 0.71 -16.52
CA PHE A 291 -9.83 -0.54 -17.24
C PHE A 291 -10.15 -1.72 -16.34
N PHE A 292 -10.72 -2.76 -16.92
CA PHE A 292 -10.98 -4.03 -16.27
C PHE A 292 -10.30 -5.14 -17.07
N PHE A 293 -9.46 -5.89 -16.42
CA PHE A 293 -8.78 -7.05 -16.99
C PHE A 293 -9.28 -8.28 -16.26
N GLU A 294 -10.13 -9.04 -16.95
CA GLU A 294 -10.63 -10.32 -16.48
C GLU A 294 -9.58 -11.40 -16.78
N GLN A 295 -9.26 -12.20 -15.77
CA GLN A 295 -8.36 -13.32 -15.96
C GLN A 295 -9.09 -14.51 -16.59
N ALA A 296 -8.79 -14.78 -17.86
CA ALA A 296 -9.40 -15.88 -18.59
C ALA A 296 -8.87 -17.26 -18.17
N LYS A 297 -9.69 -18.30 -18.27
CA LYS A 297 -9.22 -19.69 -18.21
C LYS A 297 -8.20 -19.96 -19.33
N LYS A 298 -7.10 -20.60 -18.97
CA LYS A 298 -6.15 -21.17 -19.95
C LYS A 298 -6.79 -22.31 -20.71
#